data_b222821e45b4b0c3249dfc505a55bf63
#
_entry.id   b222821e45b4b0c3249dfc505a55bf63
#
_cell.length_a   1.000
_cell.length_b   1.000
_cell.length_c   1.000
_cell.angle_alpha   90.00
_cell.angle_beta   90.00
_cell.angle_gamma   90.00
#
_symmetry.space_group_name_H-M   'P 1'
#
loop_
_entity.id
_entity.type
_entity.pdbx_description
1 polymer ?
#
loop_
_entity_poly.entity_id
_entity_poly.type
_entity_poly.pdbx_seq_one_letter_code
_entity_poly.pdbx_strand_id
1 'polypeptide(L)'
;SGASDIGQGSDTMLAIIVAEVLGLSMDNIFVVAADTLLTPIDLGSYSSRVTFMAGNAAKMAAENLREEILKSVSKAHDIEKSELNLSKERVFSNDKKVDLTWKEAIVFLTNKVGAVSTSGYYNSPKLGGDFKGAGAGLSPSYSFGSVIAEVDVNKETGEVNLINIWGAHDTGKAINPLAVQGQLEGSWHMGLGQAMSEQMKYYNGMLLNAN
;
A
#
# COMPACT_ATOMS: atom_id res chain seq x y z
N SER A 1 -9.72 2.91 -7.47
CA SER A 1 -8.62 1.97 -7.72
C SER A 1 -9.15 0.65 -8.25
N GLY A 2 -8.42 0.01 -9.17
CA GLY A 2 -8.72 -1.36 -9.61
C GLY A 2 -8.15 -2.45 -8.68
N ALA A 3 -7.25 -2.08 -7.77
CA ALA A 3 -6.67 -3.03 -6.82
C ALA A 3 -7.73 -3.57 -5.87
N SER A 4 -7.71 -4.89 -5.62
CA SER A 4 -8.66 -5.55 -4.73
C SER A 4 -8.07 -5.71 -3.34
N ASP A 5 -8.83 -5.35 -2.32
CA ASP A 5 -8.56 -5.76 -0.96
C ASP A 5 -9.01 -7.23 -0.78
N ILE A 6 -8.07 -8.08 -0.41
CA ILE A 6 -8.28 -9.51 -0.17
C ILE A 6 -8.02 -9.87 1.31
N GLY A 7 -8.11 -8.87 2.20
CA GLY A 7 -7.83 -8.98 3.62
C GLY A 7 -6.47 -8.41 4.05
N GLN A 8 -5.65 -7.92 3.09
CA GLN A 8 -4.33 -7.34 3.39
C GLN A 8 -4.39 -5.85 3.74
N GLY A 9 -5.56 -5.20 3.66
CA GLY A 9 -5.75 -3.81 4.06
C GLY A 9 -5.33 -2.79 3.00
N SER A 10 -5.43 -3.13 1.71
CA SER A 10 -5.03 -2.22 0.62
C SER A 10 -5.88 -0.96 0.54
N ASP A 11 -7.17 -1.04 0.81
CA ASP A 11 -8.05 0.13 0.75
C ASP A 11 -7.66 1.17 1.80
N THR A 12 -7.38 0.71 3.03
CA THR A 12 -6.86 1.58 4.09
C THR A 12 -5.50 2.18 3.72
N MET A 13 -4.60 1.38 3.16
CA MET A 13 -3.28 1.83 2.72
C MET A 13 -3.39 2.92 1.63
N LEU A 14 -4.28 2.75 0.65
CA LEU A 14 -4.53 3.76 -0.39
C LEU A 14 -5.04 5.06 0.20
N ALA A 15 -5.99 4.98 1.17
CA ALA A 15 -6.50 6.15 1.88
C ALA A 15 -5.39 6.90 2.64
N ILE A 16 -4.51 6.18 3.34
CA ILE A 16 -3.37 6.77 4.06
C ILE A 16 -2.46 7.54 3.10
N ILE A 17 -2.09 6.94 1.96
CA ILE A 17 -1.20 7.57 0.98
C ILE A 17 -1.81 8.86 0.43
N VAL A 18 -3.07 8.81 0.03
CA VAL A 18 -3.77 9.99 -0.53
C VAL A 18 -3.94 11.08 0.53
N ALA A 19 -4.32 10.71 1.76
CA ALA A 19 -4.47 11.63 2.87
C ALA A 19 -3.15 12.36 3.19
N GLU A 20 -2.04 11.63 3.25
CA GLU A 20 -0.69 12.20 3.48
C GLU A 20 -0.31 13.22 2.39
N VAL A 21 -0.48 12.87 1.11
CA VAL A 21 -0.13 13.75 -0.02
C VAL A 21 -0.99 15.02 -0.03
N LEU A 22 -2.28 14.89 0.24
CA LEU A 22 -3.22 16.01 0.24
C LEU A 22 -3.29 16.75 1.59
N GLY A 23 -2.57 16.28 2.60
CA GLY A 23 -2.59 16.86 3.94
C GLY A 23 -3.98 16.83 4.58
N LEU A 24 -4.78 15.79 4.30
CA LEU A 24 -6.14 15.59 4.80
C LEU A 24 -6.19 14.55 5.92
N SER A 25 -7.26 14.57 6.72
CA SER A 25 -7.62 13.42 7.55
C SER A 25 -8.08 12.25 6.67
N MET A 26 -7.79 11.03 7.10
CA MET A 26 -8.29 9.81 6.46
C MET A 26 -9.83 9.77 6.41
N ASP A 27 -10.52 10.37 7.35
CA ASP A 27 -11.99 10.43 7.40
C ASP A 27 -12.59 11.16 6.20
N ASN A 28 -11.78 11.95 5.48
CA ASN A 28 -12.17 12.66 4.28
C ASN A 28 -11.83 11.90 2.99
N ILE A 29 -11.31 10.68 3.07
CA ILE A 29 -10.92 9.86 1.91
C ILE A 29 -11.83 8.64 1.82
N PHE A 30 -12.52 8.51 0.70
CA PHE A 30 -13.35 7.36 0.39
C PHE A 30 -12.68 6.56 -0.74
N VAL A 31 -12.45 5.28 -0.51
CA VAL A 31 -11.86 4.37 -1.49
C VAL A 31 -12.97 3.56 -2.14
N VAL A 32 -13.03 3.61 -3.45
CA VAL A 32 -13.82 2.68 -4.27
C VAL A 32 -12.83 1.78 -4.99
N ALA A 33 -12.86 0.50 -4.68
CA ALA A 33 -11.91 -0.47 -5.18
C ALA A 33 -12.59 -1.67 -5.82
N ALA A 34 -11.93 -2.27 -6.80
CA ALA A 34 -12.32 -3.53 -7.44
C ALA A 34 -13.75 -3.59 -7.99
N ASP A 35 -14.33 -2.47 -8.36
CA ASP A 35 -15.63 -2.39 -9.02
C ASP A 35 -15.43 -2.44 -10.55
N THR A 36 -15.87 -3.50 -11.18
CA THR A 36 -15.68 -3.72 -12.64
C THR A 36 -16.43 -2.71 -13.53
N LEU A 37 -17.36 -1.94 -12.98
CA LEU A 37 -18.09 -0.90 -13.70
C LEU A 37 -17.47 0.49 -13.50
N LEU A 38 -16.82 0.72 -12.37
CA LEU A 38 -16.38 2.06 -11.95
C LEU A 38 -14.85 2.22 -11.92
N THR A 39 -14.12 1.15 -11.65
CA THR A 39 -12.67 1.23 -11.42
C THR A 39 -11.86 0.80 -12.64
N PRO A 40 -10.64 1.33 -12.79
CA PRO A 40 -9.74 0.88 -13.84
C PRO A 40 -9.40 -0.61 -13.70
N ILE A 41 -8.99 -1.23 -14.80
CA ILE A 41 -8.47 -2.61 -14.79
C ILE A 41 -7.18 -2.64 -13.96
N ASP A 42 -7.07 -3.59 -13.04
CA ASP A 42 -5.85 -3.98 -12.35
C ASP A 42 -5.51 -5.44 -12.63
N LEU A 43 -4.23 -5.77 -12.60
CA LEU A 43 -3.77 -7.14 -12.88
C LEU A 43 -3.95 -8.11 -11.72
N GLY A 44 -4.32 -7.62 -10.55
CA GLY A 44 -4.63 -8.42 -9.36
C GLY A 44 -3.67 -8.23 -8.19
N SER A 45 -4.14 -8.61 -7.00
CA SER A 45 -3.45 -8.45 -5.71
C SER A 45 -2.56 -9.67 -5.43
N TYR A 46 -1.57 -9.92 -6.26
CA TYR A 46 -0.61 -11.02 -6.13
C TYR A 46 0.83 -10.52 -6.01
N SER A 47 1.75 -11.39 -5.60
CA SER A 47 3.19 -11.10 -5.50
C SER A 47 3.54 -9.91 -4.61
N SER A 48 2.73 -9.63 -3.59
CA SER A 48 2.91 -8.52 -2.64
C SER A 48 3.13 -7.15 -3.32
N ARG A 49 2.46 -6.92 -4.46
CA ARG A 49 2.70 -5.77 -5.33
C ARG A 49 1.82 -4.55 -5.07
N VAL A 50 0.69 -4.71 -4.36
CA VAL A 50 -0.36 -3.67 -4.33
C VAL A 50 0.14 -2.36 -3.74
N THR A 51 0.78 -2.38 -2.57
CA THR A 51 1.34 -1.17 -1.97
C THR A 51 2.33 -0.47 -2.90
N PHE A 52 3.18 -1.24 -3.57
CA PHE A 52 4.19 -0.68 -4.47
C PHE A 52 3.56 -0.14 -5.77
N MET A 53 2.67 -0.88 -6.40
CA MET A 53 2.10 -0.49 -7.70
C MET A 53 0.93 0.48 -7.54
N ALA A 54 -0.15 0.04 -6.88
CA ALA A 54 -1.34 0.86 -6.71
C ALA A 54 -1.09 2.04 -5.75
N GLY A 55 -0.23 1.86 -4.74
CA GLY A 55 0.16 2.95 -3.85
C GLY A 55 0.89 4.08 -4.57
N ASN A 56 1.84 3.78 -5.46
CA ASN A 56 2.50 4.80 -6.28
C ASN A 56 1.54 5.45 -7.29
N ALA A 57 0.62 4.69 -7.88
CA ALA A 57 -0.39 5.26 -8.77
C ALA A 57 -1.33 6.23 -8.02
N ALA A 58 -1.80 5.85 -6.84
CA ALA A 58 -2.62 6.71 -5.99
C ALA A 58 -1.86 7.96 -5.53
N LYS A 59 -0.59 7.79 -5.15
CA LYS A 59 0.30 8.92 -4.83
C LYS A 59 0.39 9.91 -5.99
N MET A 60 0.66 9.41 -7.20
CA MET A 60 0.74 10.26 -8.40
C MET A 60 -0.58 11.00 -8.66
N ALA A 61 -1.73 10.33 -8.56
CA ALA A 61 -3.03 10.98 -8.72
C ALA A 61 -3.25 12.10 -7.70
N ALA A 62 -2.88 11.85 -6.43
CA ALA A 62 -2.98 12.83 -5.36
C ALA A 62 -1.99 14.00 -5.54
N GLU A 63 -0.76 13.74 -6.00
CA GLU A 63 0.22 14.77 -6.32
C GLU A 63 -0.27 15.67 -7.48
N ASN A 64 -0.88 15.08 -8.50
CA ASN A 64 -1.48 15.85 -9.60
C ASN A 64 -2.61 16.76 -9.09
N LEU A 65 -3.47 16.26 -8.20
CA LEU A 65 -4.52 17.08 -7.60
C LEU A 65 -3.96 18.19 -6.73
N ARG A 66 -2.98 17.88 -5.89
CA ARG A 66 -2.26 18.87 -5.06
C ARG A 66 -1.67 19.98 -5.91
N GLU A 67 -1.04 19.62 -7.02
CA GLU A 67 -0.45 20.58 -7.97
C GLU A 67 -1.50 21.53 -8.55
N GLU A 68 -2.64 21.02 -8.98
CA GLU A 68 -3.72 21.85 -9.55
C GLU A 68 -4.34 22.77 -8.48
N ILE A 69 -4.50 22.32 -7.24
CA ILE A 69 -4.97 23.16 -6.13
C ILE A 69 -3.99 24.29 -5.87
N LEU A 70 -2.70 23.97 -5.66
CA LEU A 70 -1.68 24.99 -5.37
C LEU A 70 -1.54 26.00 -6.51
N LYS A 71 -1.59 25.56 -7.77
CA LYS A 71 -1.57 26.42 -8.95
C LYS A 71 -2.78 27.35 -9.03
N SER A 72 -3.96 26.88 -8.63
CA SER A 72 -5.18 27.71 -8.61
C SER A 72 -5.12 28.78 -7.52
N VAL A 73 -4.65 28.42 -6.33
CA VAL A 73 -4.46 29.36 -5.22
C VAL A 73 -3.35 30.38 -5.53
N SER A 74 -2.23 29.94 -6.09
CA SER A 74 -1.12 30.78 -6.53
C SER A 74 -1.60 31.89 -7.46
N LYS A 75 -2.39 31.53 -8.48
CA LYS A 75 -2.96 32.50 -9.42
C LYS A 75 -3.99 33.45 -8.78
N ALA A 76 -4.80 32.95 -7.86
CA ALA A 76 -5.84 33.76 -7.22
C ALA A 76 -5.27 34.80 -6.26
N HIS A 77 -4.12 34.53 -5.65
CA HIS A 77 -3.49 35.39 -4.65
C HIS A 77 -2.22 36.09 -5.13
N ASP A 78 -1.85 35.91 -6.39
CA ASP A 78 -0.61 36.45 -6.99
C ASP A 78 0.65 36.13 -6.16
N ILE A 79 0.76 34.87 -5.76
CA ILE A 79 1.88 34.34 -4.96
C ILE A 79 2.53 33.19 -5.72
N GLU A 80 3.85 33.11 -5.69
CA GLU A 80 4.58 32.00 -6.30
C GLU A 80 4.17 30.65 -5.68
N LYS A 81 3.89 29.67 -6.51
CA LYS A 81 3.46 28.33 -6.05
C LYS A 81 4.45 27.69 -5.07
N SER A 82 5.75 27.95 -5.23
CA SER A 82 6.82 27.45 -4.36
C SER A 82 6.74 27.97 -2.93
N GLU A 83 6.04 29.08 -2.70
CA GLU A 83 5.82 29.66 -1.38
C GLU A 83 4.59 29.04 -0.65
N LEU A 84 3.77 28.27 -1.38
CA LEU A 84 2.57 27.66 -0.85
C LEU A 84 2.84 26.25 -0.34
N ASN A 85 2.26 25.93 0.81
CA ASN A 85 2.26 24.63 1.42
C ASN A 85 0.83 24.13 1.57
N LEU A 86 0.64 22.81 1.44
CA LEU A 86 -0.62 22.13 1.68
C LEU A 86 -0.39 21.04 2.74
N SER A 87 -0.91 21.24 3.92
CA SER A 87 -0.86 20.27 5.02
C SER A 87 -1.90 20.63 6.10
N LYS A 88 -2.24 19.65 6.95
CA LYS A 88 -3.17 19.83 8.06
C LYS A 88 -4.48 20.49 7.62
N GLU A 89 -5.03 20.02 6.51
CA GLU A 89 -6.29 20.51 5.91
C GLU A 89 -6.27 21.99 5.53
N ARG A 90 -5.09 22.56 5.29
CA ARG A 90 -4.92 23.98 4.93
C ARG A 90 -3.92 24.16 3.80
N VAL A 91 -4.15 25.21 3.01
CA VAL A 91 -3.18 25.78 2.08
C VAL A 91 -2.71 27.11 2.66
N PHE A 92 -1.43 27.25 2.88
CA PHE A 92 -0.84 28.44 3.50
C PHE A 92 0.50 28.81 2.90
N SER A 93 0.84 30.12 3.01
CA SER A 93 2.18 30.62 2.73
C SER A 93 2.98 30.84 4.01
N ASN A 94 4.31 30.75 3.92
CA ASN A 94 5.20 30.93 5.07
C ASN A 94 5.10 32.33 5.71
N ASP A 95 4.81 33.35 4.92
CA ASP A 95 4.60 34.74 5.35
C ASP A 95 3.16 35.01 5.81
N LYS A 96 2.30 33.99 5.84
CA LYS A 96 0.88 34.05 6.24
C LYS A 96 -0.01 34.98 5.41
N LYS A 97 0.41 35.41 4.22
CA LYS A 97 -0.45 36.13 3.29
C LYS A 97 -1.60 35.26 2.74
N VAL A 98 -1.36 33.96 2.65
CA VAL A 98 -2.38 32.96 2.36
C VAL A 98 -2.51 32.02 3.56
N ASP A 99 -3.72 31.80 4.01
CA ASP A 99 -4.07 30.81 5.04
C ASP A 99 -5.53 30.38 4.83
N LEU A 100 -5.73 29.38 3.99
CA LEU A 100 -7.03 28.87 3.55
C LEU A 100 -7.27 27.49 4.12
N THR A 101 -8.51 27.20 4.48
CA THR A 101 -8.93 25.81 4.67
C THR A 101 -8.87 25.07 3.35
N TRP A 102 -8.77 23.75 3.40
CA TRP A 102 -8.79 22.91 2.20
C TRP A 102 -10.04 23.15 1.34
N LYS A 103 -11.21 23.35 2.01
CA LYS A 103 -12.48 23.67 1.31
C LYS A 103 -12.42 25.01 0.58
N GLU A 104 -11.86 26.04 1.19
CA GLU A 104 -11.67 27.33 0.53
C GLU A 104 -10.71 27.23 -0.65
N ALA A 105 -9.61 26.51 -0.48
CA ALA A 105 -8.63 26.32 -1.53
C ALA A 105 -9.19 25.59 -2.75
N ILE A 106 -10.01 24.54 -2.56
CA ILE A 106 -10.59 23.78 -3.67
C ILE A 106 -11.62 24.61 -4.47
N VAL A 107 -12.25 25.61 -3.86
CA VAL A 107 -13.20 26.49 -4.54
C VAL A 107 -12.53 27.27 -5.68
N PHE A 108 -11.29 27.69 -5.53
CA PHE A 108 -10.54 28.37 -6.61
C PHE A 108 -10.37 27.48 -7.83
N LEU A 109 -10.18 26.18 -7.61
CA LEU A 109 -10.06 25.20 -8.70
C LEU A 109 -11.42 24.87 -9.31
N THR A 110 -12.43 24.55 -8.48
CA THR A 110 -13.76 24.14 -8.94
C THR A 110 -14.51 25.26 -9.65
N ASN A 111 -14.38 26.50 -9.21
CA ASN A 111 -15.00 27.67 -9.90
C ASN A 111 -14.45 27.84 -11.32
N LYS A 112 -13.24 27.37 -11.59
CA LYS A 112 -12.60 27.48 -12.90
C LYS A 112 -12.96 26.31 -13.83
N VAL A 113 -12.98 25.09 -13.30
CA VAL A 113 -13.06 23.86 -14.12
C VAL A 113 -14.28 22.98 -13.82
N GLY A 114 -15.11 23.37 -12.85
CA GLY A 114 -16.23 22.55 -12.39
C GLY A 114 -15.78 21.35 -11.56
N ALA A 115 -16.25 20.16 -11.90
CA ALA A 115 -15.80 18.94 -11.23
C ALA A 115 -14.32 18.65 -11.53
N VAL A 116 -13.58 18.29 -10.49
CA VAL A 116 -12.15 18.02 -10.58
C VAL A 116 -11.89 16.52 -10.46
N SER A 117 -11.13 15.98 -11.40
CA SER A 117 -10.61 14.63 -11.32
C SER A 117 -9.14 14.60 -11.78
N THR A 118 -8.37 13.76 -11.16
CA THR A 118 -6.99 13.48 -11.55
C THR A 118 -6.76 11.98 -11.61
N SER A 119 -5.81 11.55 -12.38
CA SER A 119 -5.43 10.15 -12.51
C SER A 119 -3.95 9.95 -12.27
N GLY A 120 -3.60 8.74 -11.85
CA GLY A 120 -2.22 8.32 -11.72
C GLY A 120 -2.07 6.86 -12.16
N TYR A 121 -0.92 6.54 -12.70
CA TYR A 121 -0.55 5.19 -13.07
C TYR A 121 0.93 4.98 -12.75
N TYR A 122 1.29 3.75 -12.47
CA TYR A 122 2.67 3.44 -12.13
C TYR A 122 3.13 2.16 -12.83
N ASN A 123 4.24 2.29 -13.52
CA ASN A 123 4.97 1.17 -14.08
C ASN A 123 6.28 1.02 -13.30
N SER A 124 6.49 -0.14 -12.69
CA SER A 124 7.76 -0.38 -12.00
C SER A 124 8.92 -0.40 -12.98
N PRO A 125 10.10 0.10 -12.58
CA PRO A 125 11.29 -0.05 -13.40
C PRO A 125 11.59 -1.53 -13.61
N LYS A 126 12.00 -1.90 -14.81
CA LYS A 126 12.53 -3.23 -15.09
C LYS A 126 13.94 -3.28 -14.49
N LEU A 127 14.12 -4.07 -13.46
CA LEU A 127 15.42 -4.35 -12.88
C LEU A 127 15.82 -5.78 -13.30
N GLY A 128 17.02 -5.93 -13.82
CA GLY A 128 17.57 -7.24 -14.18
C GLY A 128 17.60 -7.57 -15.65
N GLY A 129 18.32 -8.66 -15.95
CA GLY A 129 18.57 -9.11 -17.31
C GLY A 129 17.38 -9.80 -17.97
N ASP A 130 17.56 -10.15 -19.25
CA ASP A 130 16.54 -10.79 -20.10
C ASP A 130 16.27 -12.26 -19.73
N PHE A 131 16.93 -12.80 -18.73
CA PHE A 131 16.91 -14.22 -18.42
C PHE A 131 15.82 -14.56 -17.40
N LYS A 132 14.84 -15.35 -17.80
CA LYS A 132 13.81 -15.91 -16.91
C LYS A 132 14.44 -16.82 -15.86
N GLY A 133 14.20 -16.51 -14.58
CA GLY A 133 14.69 -17.31 -13.45
C GLY A 133 16.13 -17.00 -13.01
N ALA A 134 16.79 -16.04 -13.61
CA ALA A 134 18.07 -15.58 -13.14
C ALA A 134 17.89 -14.55 -12.02
N GLY A 135 18.12 -14.94 -10.83
CA GLY A 135 18.31 -14.20 -9.59
C GLY A 135 18.01 -12.70 -9.60
N ALA A 136 19.03 -11.90 -9.53
CA ALA A 136 18.91 -10.48 -9.28
C ALA A 136 18.10 -9.70 -10.33
N GLY A 137 17.13 -8.92 -9.88
CA GLY A 137 16.49 -7.89 -10.70
C GLY A 137 15.14 -8.21 -11.29
N LEU A 138 14.51 -9.31 -10.93
CA LEU A 138 13.12 -9.59 -11.31
C LEU A 138 12.12 -8.74 -10.50
N SER A 139 12.50 -8.31 -9.31
CA SER A 139 11.72 -7.43 -8.46
C SER A 139 12.43 -6.09 -8.28
N PRO A 140 11.70 -4.95 -8.31
CA PRO A 140 12.27 -3.63 -8.05
C PRO A 140 12.62 -3.38 -6.58
N SER A 141 12.27 -4.30 -5.69
CA SER A 141 12.54 -4.22 -4.26
C SER A 141 12.82 -5.61 -3.69
N TYR A 142 13.57 -5.63 -2.60
CA TYR A 142 13.87 -6.82 -1.81
C TYR A 142 13.27 -6.66 -0.43
N SER A 143 12.76 -7.76 0.12
CA SER A 143 12.36 -7.87 1.52
C SER A 143 13.42 -8.65 2.28
N PHE A 144 13.85 -8.11 3.42
CA PHE A 144 14.78 -8.76 4.31
C PHE A 144 14.06 -9.14 5.59
N GLY A 145 14.17 -10.40 5.99
CA GLY A 145 13.54 -10.88 7.19
C GLY A 145 14.31 -12.03 7.82
N SER A 146 14.13 -12.18 9.12
CA SER A 146 14.65 -13.32 9.90
C SER A 146 13.60 -13.73 10.90
N VAL A 147 13.43 -15.04 11.08
CA VAL A 147 12.51 -15.62 12.06
C VAL A 147 13.24 -16.69 12.86
N ILE A 148 13.03 -16.68 14.18
CA ILE A 148 13.54 -17.69 15.10
C ILE A 148 12.36 -18.35 15.78
N ALA A 149 12.32 -19.67 15.78
CA ALA A 149 11.35 -20.45 16.54
C ALA A 149 12.06 -21.21 17.67
N GLU A 150 11.54 -21.08 18.88
CA GLU A 150 11.93 -21.89 20.02
C GLU A 150 10.96 -23.05 20.16
N VAL A 151 11.50 -24.26 20.18
CA VAL A 151 10.71 -25.49 20.25
C VAL A 151 11.21 -26.41 21.34
N ASP A 152 10.29 -27.15 21.94
CA ASP A 152 10.58 -28.30 22.80
C ASP A 152 10.23 -29.59 22.06
N VAL A 153 11.14 -30.55 22.05
CA VAL A 153 10.99 -31.82 21.33
C VAL A 153 11.08 -32.99 22.28
N ASN A 154 10.01 -33.75 22.38
CA ASN A 154 10.03 -35.02 23.06
C ASN A 154 10.82 -36.05 22.22
N LYS A 155 12.00 -36.44 22.70
CA LYS A 155 12.90 -37.35 21.97
C LYS A 155 12.38 -38.79 21.85
N GLU A 156 11.47 -39.20 22.70
CA GLU A 156 10.88 -40.56 22.67
C GLU A 156 9.72 -40.62 21.67
N THR A 157 8.86 -39.61 21.64
CA THR A 157 7.66 -39.60 20.80
C THR A 157 7.82 -38.84 19.50
N GLY A 158 8.81 -37.94 19.43
CA GLY A 158 8.98 -37.01 18.31
C GLY A 158 7.99 -35.82 18.32
N GLU A 159 7.19 -35.67 19.38
CA GLU A 159 6.27 -34.56 19.55
C GLU A 159 7.03 -33.24 19.66
N VAL A 160 6.61 -32.24 18.92
CA VAL A 160 7.20 -30.90 18.88
C VAL A 160 6.21 -29.89 19.43
N ASN A 161 6.60 -29.15 20.46
CA ASN A 161 5.83 -28.05 21.02
C ASN A 161 6.50 -26.71 20.70
N LEU A 162 5.78 -25.79 20.08
CA LEU A 162 6.25 -24.45 19.87
C LEU A 162 6.17 -23.65 21.18
N ILE A 163 7.29 -23.07 21.61
CA ILE A 163 7.37 -22.22 22.79
C ILE A 163 7.21 -20.76 22.41
N ASN A 164 8.04 -20.27 21.48
CA ASN A 164 8.01 -18.88 21.03
C ASN A 164 8.39 -18.76 19.55
N ILE A 165 7.92 -17.66 18.92
CA ILE A 165 8.40 -17.20 17.62
C ILE A 165 8.81 -15.73 17.76
N TRP A 166 9.99 -15.39 17.27
CA TRP A 166 10.44 -14.02 17.12
C TRP A 166 10.78 -13.76 15.66
N GLY A 167 10.38 -12.60 15.16
CA GLY A 167 10.70 -12.20 13.81
C GLY A 167 11.12 -10.74 13.72
N ALA A 168 12.03 -10.47 12.79
CA ALA A 168 12.40 -9.14 12.36
C ALA A 168 12.25 -9.05 10.85
N HIS A 169 11.64 -7.97 10.36
CA HIS A 169 11.37 -7.78 8.95
C HIS A 169 11.57 -6.32 8.55
N ASP A 170 12.34 -6.10 7.49
CA ASP A 170 12.51 -4.78 6.91
C ASP A 170 11.45 -4.53 5.83
N THR A 171 10.51 -3.64 6.13
CA THR A 171 9.47 -3.20 5.21
C THR A 171 9.75 -1.81 4.65
N GLY A 172 10.90 -1.22 4.96
CA GLY A 172 11.14 0.20 4.76
C GLY A 172 10.22 1.06 5.64
N LYS A 173 9.69 2.16 5.13
CA LYS A 173 8.69 2.97 5.86
C LYS A 173 7.34 2.23 5.88
N ALA A 174 6.95 1.75 7.06
CA ALA A 174 5.64 1.14 7.25
C ALA A 174 4.52 2.19 7.11
N ILE A 175 3.70 2.09 6.06
CA ILE A 175 2.57 3.00 5.81
C ILE A 175 1.47 2.76 6.84
N ASN A 176 1.18 1.50 7.13
CA ASN A 176 0.27 1.08 8.19
C ASN A 176 0.97 0.03 9.07
N PRO A 177 1.59 0.43 10.19
CA PRO A 177 2.32 -0.50 11.06
C PRO A 177 1.48 -1.68 11.57
N LEU A 178 0.22 -1.43 11.90
CA LEU A 178 -0.68 -2.48 12.39
C LEU A 178 -0.97 -3.54 11.30
N ALA A 179 -1.20 -3.10 10.07
CA ALA A 179 -1.39 -4.01 8.95
C ALA A 179 -0.11 -4.80 8.62
N VAL A 180 1.07 -4.17 8.73
CA VAL A 180 2.37 -4.85 8.58
C VAL A 180 2.52 -5.96 9.61
N GLN A 181 2.25 -5.65 10.88
CA GLN A 181 2.30 -6.65 11.95
C GLN A 181 1.35 -7.81 11.65
N GLY A 182 0.09 -7.53 11.31
CA GLY A 182 -0.89 -8.57 10.99
C GLY A 182 -0.48 -9.46 9.80
N GLN A 183 0.16 -8.88 8.76
CA GLN A 183 0.69 -9.66 7.65
C GLN A 183 1.86 -10.55 8.04
N LEU A 184 2.75 -10.09 8.91
CA LEU A 184 3.87 -10.89 9.43
C LEU A 184 3.39 -12.04 10.29
N GLU A 185 2.52 -11.77 11.27
CA GLU A 185 1.94 -12.79 12.14
C GLU A 185 1.17 -13.85 11.33
N GLY A 186 0.38 -13.42 10.34
CA GLY A 186 -0.34 -14.30 9.43
C GLY A 186 0.60 -15.19 8.60
N SER A 187 1.69 -14.64 8.09
CA SER A 187 2.66 -15.42 7.31
C SER A 187 3.42 -16.45 8.16
N TRP A 188 3.77 -16.09 9.39
CA TRP A 188 4.42 -17.04 10.32
C TRP A 188 3.46 -18.15 10.72
N HIS A 189 2.18 -17.83 10.94
CA HIS A 189 1.16 -18.83 11.24
C HIS A 189 0.98 -19.83 10.11
N MET A 190 0.93 -19.34 8.84
CA MET A 190 0.88 -20.24 7.68
C MET A 190 2.13 -21.12 7.58
N GLY A 191 3.32 -20.56 7.79
CA GLY A 191 4.57 -21.32 7.82
C GLY A 191 4.60 -22.38 8.92
N LEU A 192 4.08 -22.06 10.09
CA LEU A 192 3.92 -22.99 11.21
C LEU A 192 2.96 -24.13 10.83
N GLY A 193 1.81 -23.81 10.25
CA GLY A 193 0.84 -24.80 9.79
C GLY A 193 1.47 -25.80 8.81
N GLN A 194 2.20 -25.29 7.83
CA GLN A 194 2.91 -26.14 6.87
C GLN A 194 3.97 -27.04 7.53
N ALA A 195 4.70 -26.51 8.53
CA ALA A 195 5.74 -27.28 9.20
C ALA A 195 5.19 -28.35 10.16
N MET A 196 4.08 -28.07 10.84
CA MET A 196 3.60 -28.85 11.97
C MET A 196 2.42 -29.76 11.65
N SER A 197 1.54 -29.37 10.71
CA SER A 197 0.24 -30.05 10.56
C SER A 197 -0.18 -30.34 9.13
N GLU A 198 0.28 -29.56 8.14
CA GLU A 198 -0.17 -29.71 6.76
C GLU A 198 0.57 -30.84 6.04
N GLN A 199 -0.16 -31.78 5.48
CA GLN A 199 0.39 -32.83 4.62
C GLN A 199 -0.62 -33.22 3.54
N MET A 200 -0.26 -33.04 2.28
CA MET A 200 -1.04 -33.56 1.15
C MET A 200 -0.62 -35.00 0.84
N LYS A 201 -1.52 -35.95 0.98
CA LYS A 201 -1.28 -37.38 0.70
C LYS A 201 -1.95 -37.74 -0.60
N TYR A 202 -1.16 -38.28 -1.54
CA TYR A 202 -1.65 -38.73 -2.84
C TYR A 202 -1.45 -40.24 -3.02
N TYR A 203 -2.42 -40.86 -3.67
CA TYR A 203 -2.29 -42.22 -4.17
C TYR A 203 -2.88 -42.30 -5.58
N ASN A 204 -2.09 -42.76 -6.55
CA ASN A 204 -2.46 -42.83 -7.97
C ASN A 204 -3.10 -41.51 -8.50
N GLY A 205 -2.56 -40.36 -8.11
CA GLY A 205 -3.06 -39.05 -8.53
C GLY A 205 -4.32 -38.55 -7.77
N MET A 206 -4.87 -39.33 -6.87
CA MET A 206 -6.00 -38.92 -6.01
C MET A 206 -5.51 -38.42 -4.67
N LEU A 207 -6.05 -37.27 -4.22
CA LEU A 207 -5.81 -36.74 -2.88
C LEU A 207 -6.55 -37.59 -1.84
N LEU A 208 -5.83 -38.16 -0.86
CA LEU A 208 -6.39 -39.06 0.15
C LEU A 208 -6.97 -38.33 1.35
N ASN A 209 -6.55 -37.11 1.61
CA ASN A 209 -6.93 -36.33 2.79
C ASN A 209 -7.49 -34.97 2.39
N ALA A 210 -8.50 -34.98 1.53
CA ALA A 210 -9.17 -33.78 1.04
C ALA A 210 -10.07 -33.08 2.09
N ASN A 211 -10.34 -33.74 3.21
CA ASN A 211 -11.23 -33.26 4.30
C ASN A 211 -10.45 -33.10 5.59
#